data_2c39e4d6f5f26dd1c4c1d33cf2fc8848
#
_entry.id   2c39e4d6f5f26dd1c4c1d33cf2fc8848
#
_cell.length_a   1.000
_cell.length_b   1.000
_cell.length_c   1.000
_cell.angle_alpha   90.00
_cell.angle_beta   90.00
_cell.angle_gamma   90.00
#
_symmetry.space_group_name_H-M   'P 1'
#
loop_
_entity.id
_entity.type
_entity.pdbx_description
1 polymer ?
#
loop_
_entity_poly.entity_id
_entity_poly.type
_entity_poly.pdbx_seq_one_letter_code
_entity_poly.pdbx_strand_id
1 'polypeptide(L)'
;MCGIAGFQGKGSREDAERMIARINYRGPDLQATTMLGNTGLAHARLSIIDLSHDADQPMSTPDGRLTIVFNGEIYNFRDLREGLMRTGHPFRTSSDTEVLLHLYAEHGEGMLPMLNGMWAFAIHDARDNSLFLARDRMGKKPLHHAQTSDAFVFGSELKAVLAHPGISPALDLHAVNEYLTF
;
A
#
# COMPACT_ATOMS: atom_id res chain seq x y z
N MET A 1 2.88 11.62 7.03
CA MET A 1 2.60 10.16 6.90
C MET A 1 2.22 9.90 5.46
N CYS A 2 2.75 8.84 4.86
CA CYS A 2 2.43 8.49 3.48
C CYS A 2 0.93 8.20 3.27
N GLY A 3 0.50 8.22 2.01
CA GLY A 3 -0.81 7.78 1.57
C GLY A 3 -0.67 6.68 0.53
N ILE A 4 -1.48 5.64 0.61
CA ILE A 4 -1.59 4.59 -0.39
C ILE A 4 -3.02 4.52 -0.93
N ALA A 5 -3.15 4.20 -2.20
CA ALA A 5 -4.42 3.93 -2.86
C ALA A 5 -4.21 2.96 -4.02
N GLY A 6 -5.25 2.27 -4.42
CA GLY A 6 -5.17 1.39 -5.57
C GLY A 6 -6.46 0.60 -5.80
N PHE A 7 -6.44 -0.16 -6.88
CA PHE A 7 -7.54 -1.05 -7.25
C PHE A 7 -7.01 -2.25 -8.03
N GLN A 8 -7.81 -3.30 -8.08
CA GLN A 8 -7.65 -4.42 -9.00
C GLN A 8 -8.97 -4.71 -9.68
N GLY A 9 -8.97 -4.81 -11.00
CA GLY A 9 -10.15 -4.97 -11.84
C GLY A 9 -10.36 -3.78 -12.76
N LYS A 10 -11.60 -3.31 -12.89
CA LYS A 10 -11.96 -2.20 -13.79
C LYS A 10 -11.47 -0.86 -13.20
N GLY A 11 -10.66 -0.17 -13.98
CA GLY A 11 -10.11 1.14 -13.64
C GLY A 11 -8.99 1.53 -14.60
N SER A 12 -8.57 2.77 -14.53
CA SER A 12 -7.53 3.36 -15.37
C SER A 12 -6.43 4.02 -14.53
N ARG A 13 -5.35 4.44 -15.18
CA ARG A 13 -4.29 5.23 -14.54
C ARG A 13 -4.85 6.53 -13.94
N GLU A 14 -5.73 7.21 -14.66
CA GLU A 14 -6.38 8.45 -14.23
C GLU A 14 -7.25 8.23 -12.98
N ASP A 15 -7.81 7.03 -12.81
CA ASP A 15 -8.55 6.67 -11.60
C ASP A 15 -7.61 6.56 -10.41
N ALA A 16 -6.46 5.87 -10.56
CA ALA A 16 -5.44 5.80 -9.52
C ALA A 16 -4.88 7.19 -9.15
N GLU A 17 -4.62 8.04 -10.14
CA GLU A 17 -4.19 9.43 -9.94
C GLU A 17 -5.24 10.25 -9.20
N ARG A 18 -6.50 10.11 -9.55
CA ARG A 18 -7.62 10.78 -8.86
C ARG A 18 -7.75 10.32 -7.42
N MET A 19 -7.60 9.03 -7.16
CA MET A 19 -7.63 8.45 -5.81
C MET A 19 -6.53 9.01 -4.93
N ILE A 20 -5.27 9.02 -5.41
CA ILE A 20 -4.15 9.49 -4.61
C ILE A 20 -4.17 11.02 -4.41
N ALA A 21 -4.66 11.76 -5.39
CA ALA A 21 -4.82 13.22 -5.29
C ALA A 21 -5.75 13.63 -4.14
N ARG A 22 -6.74 12.80 -3.77
CA ARG A 22 -7.62 13.06 -2.62
C ARG A 22 -6.91 13.02 -1.27
N ILE A 23 -5.74 12.40 -1.21
CA ILE A 23 -4.97 12.21 0.02
C ILE A 23 -3.52 12.72 -0.13
N ASN A 24 -3.26 13.62 -1.07
CA ASN A 24 -1.92 14.18 -1.35
C ASN A 24 -1.27 14.87 -0.15
N TYR A 25 -2.07 15.50 0.73
CA TYR A 25 -1.58 16.15 1.94
C TYR A 25 -0.89 15.18 2.92
N ARG A 26 -1.10 13.86 2.78
CA ARG A 26 -0.42 12.84 3.58
C ARG A 26 1.05 12.68 3.20
N GLY A 27 1.38 12.93 1.94
CA GLY A 27 2.74 12.81 1.41
C GLY A 27 3.00 13.85 0.32
N PRO A 28 3.40 15.06 0.72
CA PRO A 28 3.56 16.18 -0.21
C PRO A 28 4.82 16.10 -1.08
N ASP A 29 5.77 15.20 -0.74
CA ASP A 29 7.09 15.20 -1.37
C ASP A 29 7.05 14.60 -2.78
N LEU A 30 6.24 13.56 -2.99
CA LEU A 30 6.07 12.92 -4.29
C LEU A 30 4.72 12.21 -4.37
N GLN A 31 4.10 12.25 -5.57
CA GLN A 31 2.99 11.39 -5.94
C GLN A 31 3.37 10.56 -7.15
N ALA A 32 3.13 9.26 -7.10
CA ALA A 32 3.38 8.37 -8.22
C ALA A 32 2.31 7.28 -8.32
N THR A 33 2.09 6.84 -9.56
CA THR A 33 1.15 5.77 -9.89
C THR A 33 1.77 4.79 -10.87
N THR A 34 1.40 3.52 -10.76
CA THR A 34 1.75 2.51 -11.76
C THR A 34 0.55 1.64 -12.09
N MET A 35 0.53 1.14 -13.33
CA MET A 35 -0.43 0.15 -13.80
C MET A 35 0.29 -1.18 -14.05
N LEU A 36 -0.24 -2.25 -13.48
CA LEU A 36 0.27 -3.62 -13.55
C LEU A 36 -0.87 -4.51 -14.05
N GLY A 37 -1.02 -4.59 -15.38
CA GLY A 37 -2.20 -5.21 -15.99
C GLY A 37 -3.47 -4.45 -15.60
N ASN A 38 -4.38 -5.13 -14.88
CA ASN A 38 -5.62 -4.57 -14.35
C ASN A 38 -5.52 -4.06 -12.89
N THR A 39 -4.30 -3.96 -12.35
CA THR A 39 -4.05 -3.43 -11.00
C THR A 39 -3.42 -2.05 -11.09
N GLY A 40 -4.06 -1.06 -10.47
CA GLY A 40 -3.52 0.30 -10.28
C GLY A 40 -3.01 0.47 -8.86
N LEU A 41 -1.76 0.89 -8.69
CA LEU A 41 -1.17 1.24 -7.41
C LEU A 41 -0.74 2.71 -7.41
N ALA A 42 -1.00 3.42 -6.32
CA ALA A 42 -0.68 4.83 -6.17
C ALA A 42 -0.14 5.15 -4.77
N HIS A 43 0.82 6.05 -4.70
CA HIS A 43 1.51 6.44 -3.48
C HIS A 43 1.67 7.96 -3.39
N ALA A 44 1.43 8.53 -2.21
CA ALA A 44 1.80 9.88 -1.82
C ALA A 44 2.88 9.79 -0.74
N ARG A 45 4.10 10.24 -1.07
CA ARG A 45 5.31 10.05 -0.27
C ARG A 45 5.52 11.21 0.71
N LEU A 46 5.80 10.85 1.97
CA LEU A 46 6.52 11.66 2.93
C LEU A 46 7.85 10.96 3.21
N SER A 47 8.96 11.55 2.80
CA SER A 47 10.30 10.97 2.89
C SER A 47 10.83 11.07 4.32
N ILE A 48 11.13 9.93 4.97
CA ILE A 48 11.57 9.88 6.37
C ILE A 48 12.86 9.06 6.53
N ILE A 49 12.84 7.76 6.18
CA ILE A 49 13.97 6.85 6.42
C ILE A 49 15.03 6.97 5.33
N ASP A 50 14.62 6.92 4.08
CA ASP A 50 15.48 7.07 2.92
C ASP A 50 14.97 8.25 2.09
N LEU A 51 15.82 9.28 1.92
CA LEU A 51 15.44 10.51 1.21
C LEU A 51 15.74 10.44 -0.31
N SER A 52 16.36 9.35 -0.77
CA SER A 52 16.69 9.19 -2.19
C SER A 52 15.45 8.84 -3.02
N HIS A 53 15.55 9.10 -4.33
CA HIS A 53 14.53 8.67 -5.29
C HIS A 53 14.49 7.16 -5.50
N ASP A 54 15.55 6.42 -5.11
CA ASP A 54 15.54 4.95 -5.18
C ASP A 54 14.52 4.31 -4.24
N ALA A 55 14.12 5.05 -3.18
CA ALA A 55 13.09 4.63 -2.24
C ALA A 55 11.67 5.13 -2.61
N ASP A 56 11.48 5.69 -3.80
CA ASP A 56 10.17 6.09 -4.28
C ASP A 56 9.24 4.88 -4.48
N GLN A 57 7.95 5.13 -4.26
CA GLN A 57 6.92 4.11 -4.40
C GLN A 57 5.87 4.57 -5.42
N PRO A 58 5.21 3.65 -6.13
CA PRO A 58 5.28 2.18 -6.01
C PRO A 58 6.67 1.62 -6.30
N MET A 59 7.19 0.77 -5.37
CA MET A 59 8.52 0.18 -5.47
C MET A 59 8.40 -1.26 -6.00
N SER A 60 9.27 -1.61 -6.95
CA SER A 60 9.29 -2.96 -7.53
C SER A 60 10.60 -3.68 -7.28
N THR A 61 10.54 -5.01 -7.20
CA THR A 61 11.73 -5.87 -7.28
C THR A 61 12.43 -5.70 -8.62
N PRO A 62 13.77 -5.96 -8.72
CA PRO A 62 14.53 -5.79 -9.96
C PRO A 62 13.99 -6.58 -11.16
N ASP A 63 13.38 -7.73 -10.90
CA ASP A 63 12.74 -8.59 -11.92
C ASP A 63 11.31 -8.15 -12.27
N GLY A 64 10.78 -7.09 -11.60
CA GLY A 64 9.42 -6.58 -11.80
C GLY A 64 8.31 -7.49 -11.27
N ARG A 65 8.65 -8.58 -10.58
CA ARG A 65 7.68 -9.55 -10.09
C ARG A 65 6.78 -9.00 -9.01
N LEU A 66 7.35 -8.34 -8.02
CA LEU A 66 6.62 -7.77 -6.89
C LEU A 66 6.63 -6.26 -6.95
N THR A 67 5.48 -5.64 -6.68
CA THR A 67 5.37 -4.18 -6.57
C THR A 67 4.57 -3.82 -5.33
N ILE A 68 5.11 -2.93 -4.49
CA ILE A 68 4.53 -2.52 -3.21
C ILE A 68 4.17 -1.03 -3.19
N VAL A 69 3.08 -0.72 -2.49
CA VAL A 69 2.81 0.59 -1.89
C VAL A 69 2.64 0.43 -0.39
N PHE A 70 3.31 1.27 0.39
CA PHE A 70 3.43 1.13 1.83
C PHE A 70 3.28 2.48 2.54
N ASN A 71 2.45 2.49 3.58
CA ASN A 71 2.32 3.58 4.53
C ASN A 71 2.58 3.03 5.94
N GLY A 72 3.76 3.28 6.47
CA GLY A 72 4.12 2.74 7.76
C GLY A 72 5.56 3.01 8.17
N GLU A 73 5.97 2.26 9.18
CA GLU A 73 7.35 2.16 9.66
C GLU A 73 7.55 0.79 10.30
N ILE A 74 8.55 0.04 9.83
CA ILE A 74 8.93 -1.27 10.37
C ILE A 74 10.12 -1.05 11.32
N TYR A 75 9.88 -1.07 12.62
CA TYR A 75 10.88 -0.70 13.63
C TYR A 75 12.08 -1.64 13.66
N ASN A 76 11.86 -2.93 13.40
CA ASN A 76 12.91 -3.95 13.36
C ASN A 76 13.47 -4.20 11.93
N PHE A 77 13.29 -3.26 11.00
CA PHE A 77 13.70 -3.44 9.60
C PHE A 77 15.20 -3.73 9.44
N ARG A 78 16.06 -3.19 10.34
CA ARG A 78 17.51 -3.39 10.26
C ARG A 78 17.90 -4.83 10.51
N ASP A 79 17.34 -5.45 11.55
CA ASP A 79 17.59 -6.87 11.89
C ASP A 79 17.07 -7.80 10.79
N LEU A 80 15.87 -7.49 10.27
CA LEU A 80 15.28 -8.23 9.15
C LEU A 80 16.13 -8.10 7.88
N ARG A 81 16.62 -6.90 7.57
CA ARG A 81 17.51 -6.65 6.45
C ARG A 81 18.80 -7.46 6.56
N GLU A 82 19.46 -7.47 7.73
CA GLU A 82 20.66 -8.26 7.95
C GLU A 82 20.42 -9.76 7.76
N GLY A 83 19.26 -10.26 8.19
CA GLY A 83 18.82 -11.62 7.94
C GLY A 83 18.73 -11.95 6.46
N LEU A 84 18.01 -11.11 5.71
CA LEU A 84 17.83 -11.24 4.26
C LEU A 84 19.14 -11.12 3.47
N MET A 85 20.05 -10.23 3.89
CA MET A 85 21.37 -10.13 3.25
C MET A 85 22.20 -11.42 3.44
N ARG A 86 22.09 -12.10 4.58
CA ARG A 86 22.75 -13.40 4.81
C ARG A 86 22.20 -14.52 3.93
N THR A 87 20.94 -14.43 3.53
CA THR A 87 20.29 -15.37 2.58
C THR A 87 20.47 -14.96 1.12
N GLY A 88 21.20 -13.87 0.85
CA GLY A 88 21.62 -13.48 -0.50
C GLY A 88 20.73 -12.44 -1.20
N HIS A 89 19.79 -11.81 -0.47
CA HIS A 89 18.99 -10.72 -1.04
C HIS A 89 19.82 -9.44 -1.21
N PRO A 90 19.94 -8.89 -2.44
CA PRO A 90 20.59 -7.61 -2.66
C PRO A 90 19.65 -6.46 -2.31
N PHE A 91 20.20 -5.41 -1.72
CA PHE A 91 19.45 -4.18 -1.42
C PHE A 91 20.02 -2.99 -2.19
N ARG A 92 19.16 -2.13 -2.71
CA ARG A 92 19.50 -0.90 -3.43
C ARG A 92 19.28 0.35 -2.58
N THR A 93 18.36 0.25 -1.61
CA THR A 93 17.95 1.36 -0.74
C THR A 93 18.25 1.06 0.72
N SER A 94 18.12 2.06 1.58
CA SER A 94 18.12 1.89 3.03
C SER A 94 16.71 1.85 3.63
N SER A 95 15.68 1.74 2.75
CA SER A 95 14.28 1.80 3.09
C SER A 95 13.77 0.50 3.73
N ASP A 96 12.87 0.61 4.68
CA ASP A 96 12.09 -0.50 5.24
C ASP A 96 11.09 -1.07 4.22
N THR A 97 10.70 -0.28 3.22
CA THR A 97 9.84 -0.73 2.10
C THR A 97 10.49 -1.86 1.30
N GLU A 98 11.79 -1.76 1.00
CA GLU A 98 12.53 -2.80 0.27
C GLU A 98 12.64 -4.09 1.10
N VAL A 99 12.77 -3.95 2.42
CA VAL A 99 12.75 -5.11 3.35
C VAL A 99 11.43 -5.87 3.25
N LEU A 100 10.29 -5.17 3.19
CA LEU A 100 8.98 -5.81 3.02
C LEU A 100 8.88 -6.60 1.70
N LEU A 101 9.40 -6.06 0.59
CA LEU A 101 9.42 -6.76 -0.70
C LEU A 101 10.21 -8.07 -0.63
N HIS A 102 11.41 -8.04 -0.05
CA HIS A 102 12.25 -9.23 0.09
C HIS A 102 11.66 -10.25 1.07
N LEU A 103 11.07 -9.80 2.19
CA LEU A 103 10.36 -10.69 3.11
C LEU A 103 9.18 -11.39 2.43
N TYR A 104 8.39 -10.65 1.65
CA TYR A 104 7.28 -11.26 0.92
C TYR A 104 7.76 -12.24 -0.15
N ALA A 105 8.86 -11.93 -0.84
CA ALA A 105 9.46 -12.82 -1.82
C ALA A 105 9.89 -14.17 -1.22
N GLU A 106 10.38 -14.17 0.03
CA GLU A 106 10.90 -15.35 0.71
C GLU A 106 9.82 -16.10 1.51
N HIS A 107 8.93 -15.38 2.21
CA HIS A 107 7.99 -15.95 3.17
C HIS A 107 6.51 -15.83 2.79
N GLY A 108 6.18 -15.06 1.73
CA GLY A 108 4.78 -14.75 1.40
C GLY A 108 4.07 -14.09 2.60
N GLU A 109 2.84 -14.50 2.85
CA GLU A 109 2.05 -14.02 4.01
C GLU A 109 2.69 -14.35 5.36
N GLY A 110 3.54 -15.38 5.43
CA GLY A 110 4.29 -15.79 6.63
C GLY A 110 5.25 -14.71 7.16
N MET A 111 5.49 -13.64 6.40
CA MET A 111 6.25 -12.48 6.85
C MET A 111 5.56 -11.70 7.99
N LEU A 112 4.23 -11.70 8.07
CA LEU A 112 3.48 -10.82 8.97
C LEU A 112 3.85 -10.98 10.46
N PRO A 113 4.03 -12.19 11.03
CA PRO A 113 4.48 -12.36 12.40
C PRO A 113 5.86 -11.80 12.70
N MET A 114 6.72 -11.64 11.68
CA MET A 114 8.09 -11.14 11.81
C MET A 114 8.15 -9.62 11.97
N LEU A 115 7.08 -8.92 11.57
CA LEU A 115 7.05 -7.46 11.56
C LEU A 115 6.74 -6.89 12.93
N ASN A 116 7.57 -5.93 13.36
CA ASN A 116 7.31 -5.05 14.49
C ASN A 116 7.24 -3.61 14.00
N GLY A 117 6.11 -2.94 14.20
CA GLY A 117 5.91 -1.58 13.70
C GLY A 117 4.45 -1.22 13.54
N MET A 118 4.20 -0.24 12.71
CA MET A 118 2.88 0.25 12.33
C MET A 118 2.81 0.33 10.80
N TRP A 119 1.86 -0.37 10.18
CA TRP A 119 1.84 -0.47 8.73
C TRP A 119 0.46 -0.67 8.11
N ALA A 120 0.34 -0.19 6.88
CA ALA A 120 -0.64 -0.62 5.90
C ALA A 120 0.08 -0.69 4.54
N PHE A 121 -0.02 -1.80 3.83
CA PHE A 121 0.60 -1.97 2.53
C PHE A 121 -0.25 -2.82 1.59
N ALA A 122 0.05 -2.69 0.32
CA ALA A 122 -0.45 -3.57 -0.72
C ALA A 122 0.71 -4.02 -1.60
N ILE A 123 0.81 -5.33 -1.87
CA ILE A 123 1.80 -5.95 -2.74
C ILE A 123 1.06 -6.63 -3.90
N HIS A 124 1.43 -6.27 -5.12
CA HIS A 124 1.03 -7.00 -6.32
C HIS A 124 2.10 -8.03 -6.68
N ASP A 125 1.69 -9.28 -6.93
CA ASP A 125 2.56 -10.34 -7.46
C ASP A 125 2.16 -10.65 -8.92
N ALA A 126 3.07 -10.37 -9.83
CA ALA A 126 2.84 -10.54 -11.27
C ALA A 126 2.76 -12.01 -11.72
N ARG A 127 3.16 -12.99 -10.87
CA ARG A 127 3.11 -14.43 -11.22
C ARG A 127 1.69 -14.94 -11.37
N ASP A 128 0.80 -14.50 -10.51
CA ASP A 128 -0.60 -14.94 -10.45
C ASP A 128 -1.58 -13.77 -10.49
N ASN A 129 -1.06 -12.55 -10.69
CA ASN A 129 -1.82 -11.31 -10.66
C ASN A 129 -2.58 -11.12 -9.34
N SER A 130 -2.03 -11.59 -8.23
CA SER A 130 -2.63 -11.42 -6.91
C SER A 130 -2.31 -10.04 -6.32
N LEU A 131 -3.20 -9.57 -5.45
CA LEU A 131 -3.04 -8.34 -4.68
C LEU A 131 -3.16 -8.67 -3.20
N PHE A 132 -2.04 -8.67 -2.48
CA PHE A 132 -1.97 -8.92 -1.05
C PHE A 132 -2.01 -7.62 -0.27
N LEU A 133 -3.01 -7.45 0.60
CA LEU A 133 -3.15 -6.30 1.48
C LEU A 133 -2.97 -6.73 2.93
N ALA A 134 -2.24 -5.91 3.69
CA ALA A 134 -2.08 -6.13 5.11
C ALA A 134 -2.08 -4.82 5.90
N ARG A 135 -2.53 -4.92 7.16
CA ARG A 135 -2.59 -3.83 8.11
C ARG A 135 -2.07 -4.29 9.47
N ASP A 136 -1.40 -3.42 10.21
CA ASP A 136 -0.89 -3.74 11.54
C ASP A 136 -2.01 -4.17 12.51
N ARG A 137 -1.63 -4.98 13.51
CA ARG A 137 -2.57 -5.63 14.44
C ARG A 137 -3.45 -4.65 15.22
N MET A 138 -2.93 -3.46 15.50
CA MET A 138 -3.65 -2.42 16.25
C MET A 138 -4.38 -1.43 15.34
N GLY A 139 -4.25 -1.60 14.00
CA GLY A 139 -4.84 -0.71 13.03
C GLY A 139 -4.32 0.74 13.12
N LYS A 140 -3.05 0.92 13.52
CA LYS A 140 -2.45 2.26 13.65
C LYS A 140 -2.35 2.99 12.33
N LYS A 141 -2.07 2.26 11.24
CA LYS A 141 -2.15 2.83 9.90
C LYS A 141 -3.51 2.54 9.29
N PRO A 142 -4.21 3.57 8.80
CA PRO A 142 -5.53 3.36 8.22
C PRO A 142 -5.44 2.61 6.89
N LEU A 143 -6.38 1.71 6.67
CA LEU A 143 -6.61 1.00 5.41
C LEU A 143 -8.10 0.72 5.28
N HIS A 144 -8.70 1.26 4.24
CA HIS A 144 -10.09 1.08 3.87
C HIS A 144 -10.16 0.35 2.53
N HIS A 145 -11.19 -0.46 2.33
CA HIS A 145 -11.42 -1.13 1.07
C HIS A 145 -12.91 -1.20 0.74
N ALA A 146 -13.19 -1.41 -0.54
CA ALA A 146 -14.52 -1.67 -1.05
C ALA A 146 -14.44 -2.69 -2.20
N GLN A 147 -15.45 -3.56 -2.29
CA GLN A 147 -15.58 -4.53 -3.35
C GLN A 147 -16.81 -4.21 -4.17
N THR A 148 -16.67 -4.17 -5.49
CA THR A 148 -17.78 -4.11 -6.45
C THR A 148 -17.80 -5.37 -7.30
N SER A 149 -18.77 -5.49 -8.23
CA SER A 149 -18.76 -6.58 -9.22
C SER A 149 -17.52 -6.59 -10.11
N ASP A 150 -16.92 -5.41 -10.36
CA ASP A 150 -15.92 -5.20 -11.39
C ASP A 150 -14.53 -4.85 -10.85
N ALA A 151 -14.43 -4.43 -9.58
CA ALA A 151 -13.18 -4.01 -8.98
C ALA A 151 -13.15 -4.20 -7.46
N PHE A 152 -11.95 -4.52 -6.96
CA PHE A 152 -11.56 -4.34 -5.56
C PHE A 152 -10.78 -3.02 -5.46
N VAL A 153 -11.15 -2.16 -4.51
CA VAL A 153 -10.59 -0.80 -4.37
C VAL A 153 -10.10 -0.60 -2.94
N PHE A 154 -8.94 0.02 -2.75
CA PHE A 154 -8.42 0.29 -1.40
C PHE A 154 -7.76 1.67 -1.30
N GLY A 155 -7.59 2.15 -0.06
CA GLY A 155 -6.88 3.39 0.22
C GLY A 155 -6.68 3.65 1.70
N SER A 156 -5.70 4.51 2.00
CA SER A 156 -5.45 4.96 3.38
C SER A 156 -6.64 5.70 3.99
N GLU A 157 -7.47 6.32 3.17
CA GLU A 157 -8.64 7.06 3.63
C GLU A 157 -9.85 6.80 2.74
N LEU A 158 -11.03 6.87 3.34
CA LEU A 158 -12.30 6.63 2.66
C LEU A 158 -12.46 7.51 1.40
N LYS A 159 -12.03 8.77 1.45
CA LYS A 159 -12.13 9.69 0.28
C LYS A 159 -11.28 9.27 -0.91
N ALA A 160 -10.19 8.52 -0.70
CA ALA A 160 -9.44 7.91 -1.79
C ALA A 160 -10.23 6.77 -2.43
N VAL A 161 -10.85 5.91 -1.62
CA VAL A 161 -11.72 4.82 -2.10
C VAL A 161 -12.92 5.38 -2.87
N LEU A 162 -13.60 6.40 -2.32
CA LEU A 162 -14.76 7.04 -2.94
C LEU A 162 -14.43 7.81 -4.24
N ALA A 163 -13.16 8.08 -4.51
CA ALA A 163 -12.74 8.71 -5.76
C ALA A 163 -12.71 7.75 -6.95
N HIS A 164 -12.74 6.44 -6.71
CA HIS A 164 -12.82 5.45 -7.78
C HIS A 164 -14.22 5.45 -8.40
N PRO A 165 -14.36 5.50 -9.76
CA PRO A 165 -15.66 5.69 -10.42
C PRO A 165 -16.63 4.51 -10.21
N GLY A 166 -16.11 3.33 -9.88
CA GLY A 166 -16.93 2.15 -9.57
C GLY A 166 -17.55 2.17 -8.17
N ILE A 167 -17.22 3.16 -7.32
CA ILE A 167 -17.73 3.24 -5.94
C ILE A 167 -18.80 4.31 -5.86
N SER A 168 -20.02 3.89 -5.50
CA SER A 168 -21.13 4.81 -5.22
C SER A 168 -21.30 4.94 -3.71
N PRO A 169 -21.12 6.16 -3.14
CA PRO A 169 -21.31 6.37 -1.71
C PRO A 169 -22.79 6.21 -1.34
N ALA A 170 -23.05 5.50 -0.24
CA ALA A 170 -24.36 5.39 0.36
C ALA A 170 -24.25 5.62 1.87
N LEU A 171 -25.24 6.30 2.44
CA LEU A 171 -25.33 6.49 3.88
C LEU A 171 -26.00 5.25 4.51
N ASP A 172 -25.34 4.68 5.52
CA ASP A 172 -25.96 3.73 6.42
C ASP A 172 -26.75 4.51 7.48
N LEU A 173 -28.06 4.56 7.31
CA LEU A 173 -28.96 5.30 8.21
C LEU A 173 -28.97 4.71 9.63
N HIS A 174 -28.69 3.42 9.78
CA HIS A 174 -28.58 2.78 11.10
C HIS A 174 -27.33 3.29 11.82
N ALA A 175 -26.16 3.28 11.14
CA ALA A 175 -24.93 3.81 11.68
C ALA A 175 -25.02 5.33 12.01
N VAL A 176 -25.73 6.10 11.18
CA VAL A 176 -26.01 7.52 11.48
C VAL A 176 -26.83 7.67 12.76
N ASN A 177 -27.88 6.86 12.93
CA ASN A 177 -28.71 6.90 14.12
C ASN A 177 -27.90 6.52 15.39
N GLU A 178 -27.08 5.48 15.32
CA GLU A 178 -26.19 5.10 16.43
C GLU A 178 -25.21 6.22 16.78
N TYR A 179 -24.56 6.82 15.77
CA TYR A 179 -23.63 7.93 15.97
C TYR A 179 -24.27 9.15 16.64
N LEU A 180 -25.54 9.43 16.33
CA LEU A 180 -26.26 10.56 16.95
C LEU A 180 -26.81 10.25 18.34
N THR A 181 -26.80 8.98 18.76
CA THR A 181 -27.34 8.53 20.04
C THR A 181 -26.25 8.43 21.12
N PHE A 182 -24.99 8.16 20.74
CA PHE A 182 -23.82 7.99 21.60
C PHE A 182 -22.76 9.07 21.32
#